data_e60499d5af5a22c1f813280581d0f8cc
#
_entry.id   e60499d5af5a22c1f813280581d0f8cc
#
_cell.length_a   1.000
_cell.length_b   1.000
_cell.length_c   1.000
_cell.angle_alpha   90.00
_cell.angle_beta   90.00
_cell.angle_gamma   90.00
#
_symmetry.space_group_name_H-M   'P 1'
#
loop_
_entity.id
_entity.type
_entity.pdbx_description
1 polymer ?
#
loop_
_entity_poly.entity_id
_entity_poly.type
_entity_poly.pdbx_seq_one_letter_code
_entity_poly.pdbx_strand_id
1 'polypeptide(L)'
;MLKELIDKFYLDNQRNGEQSHFYITDAGRCARSLFFKFKNAPRKEIEASVLRLFDHGDHIHQLIMKPLLGIRDIHVVASEVNIPSQEIISGRSDAIVSDGKNLYVLDIKSMNSMIFDKLEAPKEENIDQLQLYLHYFKIPKGILLYVNKNTLTLKEFFVDYSQDRALSLLASLQETKNKIDSGVVPERISGY
;
A
#
# COMPACT_ATOMS: atom_id res chain seq x y z
N MET A 1 -13.63 28.06 -15.49
CA MET A 1 -14.37 27.17 -16.42
C MET A 1 -13.70 25.77 -16.50
N LEU A 2 -12.57 25.56 -17.20
CA LEU A 2 -11.99 24.20 -17.31
C LEU A 2 -11.52 23.64 -15.97
N LYS A 3 -10.89 24.45 -15.11
CA LYS A 3 -10.44 24.02 -13.78
C LYS A 3 -11.61 23.48 -12.96
N GLU A 4 -12.70 24.20 -12.87
CA GLU A 4 -13.88 23.80 -12.10
C GLU A 4 -14.51 22.49 -12.63
N LEU A 5 -14.55 22.31 -13.95
CA LEU A 5 -15.07 21.09 -14.58
C LEU A 5 -14.18 19.87 -14.28
N ILE A 6 -12.86 20.06 -14.33
CA ILE A 6 -11.89 18.99 -13.99
C ILE A 6 -11.99 18.67 -12.49
N ASP A 7 -12.00 19.67 -11.61
CA ASP A 7 -12.13 19.45 -10.17
C ASP A 7 -13.45 18.71 -9.85
N LYS A 8 -14.56 19.11 -10.46
CA LYS A 8 -15.86 18.47 -10.31
C LYS A 8 -15.82 17.01 -10.77
N PHE A 9 -15.21 16.72 -11.92
CA PHE A 9 -15.06 15.35 -12.40
C PHE A 9 -14.41 14.43 -11.37
N TYR A 10 -13.31 14.85 -10.74
CA TYR A 10 -12.62 14.07 -9.73
C TYR A 10 -13.46 13.87 -8.46
N LEU A 11 -14.16 14.93 -8.01
CA LEU A 11 -15.03 14.87 -6.84
C LEU A 11 -16.24 13.96 -7.05
N ASP A 12 -16.91 14.07 -8.22
CA ASP A 12 -18.09 13.26 -8.56
C ASP A 12 -17.74 11.76 -8.73
N ASN A 13 -16.49 11.43 -9.14
CA ASN A 13 -16.03 10.07 -9.34
C ASN A 13 -15.24 9.52 -8.15
N GLN A 14 -15.22 10.22 -7.02
CA GLN A 14 -14.57 9.73 -5.81
C GLN A 14 -15.24 8.46 -5.31
N ARG A 15 -14.44 7.41 -5.07
CA ARG A 15 -14.92 6.18 -4.47
C ARG A 15 -15.17 6.39 -2.98
N ASN A 16 -16.42 6.56 -2.61
CA ASN A 16 -16.89 6.63 -1.22
C ASN A 16 -17.45 5.26 -0.84
N GLY A 17 -16.64 4.39 -0.26
CA GLY A 17 -17.07 3.07 0.21
C GLY A 17 -16.92 2.93 1.72
N GLU A 18 -17.88 2.25 2.36
CA GLU A 18 -17.73 1.79 3.73
C GLU A 18 -16.66 0.68 3.76
N GLN A 19 -15.79 0.76 4.76
CA GLN A 19 -14.77 -0.26 4.94
C GLN A 19 -15.34 -1.41 5.79
N SER A 20 -15.47 -2.59 5.19
CA SER A 20 -15.96 -3.81 5.86
C SER A 20 -14.83 -4.76 6.28
N HIS A 21 -13.62 -4.59 5.73
CA HIS A 21 -12.44 -5.41 6.00
C HIS A 21 -11.18 -4.54 5.97
N PHE A 22 -10.09 -5.05 6.52
CA PHE A 22 -8.80 -4.36 6.42
C PHE A 22 -8.20 -4.51 5.03
N TYR A 23 -7.41 -3.53 4.64
CA TYR A 23 -6.49 -3.65 3.52
C TYR A 23 -5.08 -3.93 4.04
N ILE A 24 -4.25 -4.57 3.24
CA ILE A 24 -2.83 -4.78 3.60
C ILE A 24 -2.14 -3.45 3.95
N THR A 25 -2.54 -2.35 3.31
CA THR A 25 -2.07 -1.00 3.63
C THR A 25 -2.51 -0.48 5.01
N ASP A 26 -3.37 -1.19 5.72
CA ASP A 26 -3.75 -0.87 7.10
C ASP A 26 -2.80 -1.52 8.14
N ALA A 27 -1.90 -2.41 7.69
CA ALA A 27 -0.88 -3.02 8.55
C ALA A 27 -0.01 -1.96 9.22
N GLY A 28 0.27 -2.16 10.50
CA GLY A 28 1.08 -1.23 11.29
C GLY A 28 0.43 0.12 11.63
N ARG A 29 -0.79 0.37 11.15
CA ARG A 29 -1.50 1.62 11.44
C ARG A 29 -2.11 1.64 12.83
N CYS A 30 -2.31 2.86 13.36
CA CYS A 30 -2.94 3.07 14.66
C CYS A 30 -4.33 2.42 14.74
N ALA A 31 -4.53 1.49 15.68
CA ALA A 31 -5.78 0.77 15.89
C ALA A 31 -6.99 1.71 16.09
N ARG A 32 -6.80 2.83 16.81
CA ARG A 32 -7.85 3.83 17.03
C ARG A 32 -8.25 4.52 15.71
N SER A 33 -7.31 4.82 14.83
CA SER A 33 -7.59 5.38 13.50
C SER A 33 -8.40 4.39 12.65
N LEU A 34 -8.03 3.11 12.67
CA LEU A 34 -8.74 2.04 11.98
C LEU A 34 -10.16 1.85 12.54
N PHE A 35 -10.31 1.89 13.87
CA PHE A 35 -11.64 1.83 14.51
C PHE A 35 -12.58 2.90 13.97
N PHE A 36 -12.17 4.16 13.96
CA PHE A 36 -13.00 5.24 13.45
C PHE A 36 -13.23 5.16 11.94
N LYS A 37 -12.28 4.61 11.19
CA LYS A 37 -12.41 4.34 9.76
C LYS A 37 -13.54 3.33 9.47
N PHE A 38 -13.60 2.24 10.26
CA PHE A 38 -14.66 1.23 10.16
C PHE A 38 -16.03 1.71 10.67
N LYS A 39 -16.04 2.63 11.64
CA LYS A 39 -17.29 3.25 12.15
C LYS A 39 -17.77 4.43 11.30
N ASN A 40 -17.19 4.64 10.11
CA ASN A 40 -17.54 5.72 9.17
C ASN A 40 -17.57 7.09 9.85
N ALA A 41 -16.64 7.33 10.79
CA ALA A 41 -16.52 8.63 11.43
C ALA A 41 -16.31 9.74 10.37
N PRO A 42 -16.87 10.93 10.58
CA PRO A 42 -16.72 12.04 9.65
C PRO A 42 -15.24 12.30 9.30
N ARG A 43 -14.94 12.41 8.03
CA ARG A 43 -13.60 12.68 7.52
C ARG A 43 -13.58 14.03 6.83
N LYS A 44 -12.40 14.65 6.81
CA LYS A 44 -12.19 15.82 5.96
C LYS A 44 -12.41 15.40 4.49
N GLU A 45 -13.15 16.24 3.76
CA GLU A 45 -13.31 16.06 2.32
C GLU A 45 -11.94 16.05 1.62
N ILE A 46 -11.79 15.15 0.66
CA ILE A 46 -10.56 15.08 -0.13
C ILE A 46 -10.66 16.14 -1.24
N GLU A 47 -9.66 16.98 -1.34
CA GLU A 47 -9.58 17.97 -2.40
C GLU A 47 -9.32 17.30 -3.77
N ALA A 48 -9.88 17.86 -4.84
CA ALA A 48 -9.67 17.36 -6.21
C ALA A 48 -8.17 17.28 -6.60
N SER A 49 -7.33 18.16 -6.06
CA SER A 49 -5.88 18.14 -6.22
C SER A 49 -5.25 16.86 -5.67
N VAL A 50 -5.74 16.37 -4.52
CA VAL A 50 -5.25 15.13 -3.89
C VAL A 50 -5.71 13.90 -4.68
N LEU A 51 -6.93 13.92 -5.22
CA LEU A 51 -7.42 12.83 -6.08
C LEU A 51 -6.57 12.71 -7.36
N ARG A 52 -6.17 13.85 -7.97
CA ARG A 52 -5.23 13.85 -9.09
C ARG A 52 -3.85 13.31 -8.71
N LEU A 53 -3.39 13.53 -7.47
CA LEU A 53 -2.12 12.94 -7.00
C LEU A 53 -2.21 11.42 -6.83
N PHE A 54 -3.38 10.86 -6.52
CA PHE A 54 -3.59 9.41 -6.51
C PHE A 54 -3.55 8.85 -7.93
N ASP A 55 -4.30 9.45 -8.86
CA ASP A 55 -4.29 9.09 -10.28
C ASP A 55 -2.88 9.16 -10.90
N HIS A 56 -2.12 10.21 -10.58
CA HIS A 56 -0.71 10.31 -10.97
C HIS A 56 0.14 9.15 -10.40
N GLY A 57 -0.15 8.70 -9.17
CA GLY A 57 0.49 7.50 -8.60
C GLY A 57 0.27 6.25 -9.45
N ASP A 58 -0.96 6.02 -9.89
CA ASP A 58 -1.33 4.87 -10.72
C ASP A 58 -0.63 4.91 -12.09
N HIS A 59 -0.50 6.10 -12.71
CA HIS A 59 0.27 6.26 -13.94
C HIS A 59 1.77 5.96 -13.77
N ILE A 60 2.35 6.29 -12.61
CA ILE A 60 3.74 5.95 -12.29
C ILE A 60 3.91 4.43 -12.21
N HIS A 61 2.97 3.70 -11.60
CA HIS A 61 3.01 2.24 -11.59
C HIS A 61 3.04 1.67 -13.02
N GLN A 62 2.18 2.16 -13.90
CA GLN A 62 2.17 1.74 -15.32
C GLN A 62 3.49 2.07 -16.03
N LEU A 63 4.08 3.24 -15.75
CA LEU A 63 5.36 3.67 -16.31
C LEU A 63 6.49 2.69 -15.93
N ILE A 64 6.49 2.16 -14.71
CA ILE A 64 7.49 1.20 -14.23
C ILE A 64 7.20 -0.21 -14.75
N MET A 65 5.95 -0.63 -14.75
CA MET A 65 5.57 -1.98 -15.18
C MET A 65 5.85 -2.21 -16.67
N LYS A 66 5.66 -1.18 -17.51
CA LYS A 66 5.85 -1.31 -18.96
C LYS A 66 7.25 -1.80 -19.37
N PRO A 67 8.38 -1.20 -18.94
CA PRO A 67 9.72 -1.71 -19.26
C PRO A 67 9.99 -3.09 -18.65
N LEU A 68 9.47 -3.40 -17.45
CA LEU A 68 9.67 -4.72 -16.83
C LEU A 68 9.17 -5.87 -17.70
N LEU A 69 8.10 -5.65 -18.48
CA LEU A 69 7.58 -6.65 -19.41
C LEU A 69 8.52 -6.91 -20.61
N GLY A 70 9.46 -6.01 -20.90
CA GLY A 70 10.40 -6.11 -22.03
C GLY A 70 11.83 -6.47 -21.64
N ILE A 71 12.19 -6.43 -20.36
CA ILE A 71 13.54 -6.76 -19.86
C ILE A 71 13.72 -8.28 -19.86
N ARG A 72 14.84 -8.75 -20.43
CA ARG A 72 15.10 -10.21 -20.55
C ARG A 72 15.58 -10.84 -19.25
N ASP A 73 16.24 -10.10 -18.39
CA ASP A 73 16.85 -10.59 -17.15
C ASP A 73 15.85 -10.65 -15.98
N ILE A 74 14.66 -10.05 -16.15
CA ILE A 74 13.56 -10.07 -15.18
C ILE A 74 12.28 -10.51 -15.89
N HIS A 75 11.59 -11.45 -15.30
CA HIS A 75 10.31 -11.95 -15.80
C HIS A 75 9.19 -11.53 -14.87
N VAL A 76 8.21 -10.79 -15.39
CA VAL A 76 6.95 -10.54 -14.66
C VAL A 76 6.12 -11.82 -14.71
N VAL A 77 6.05 -12.51 -13.57
CA VAL A 77 5.30 -13.76 -13.43
C VAL A 77 3.80 -13.48 -13.35
N ALA A 78 3.43 -12.45 -12.61
CA ALA A 78 2.05 -11.97 -12.50
C ALA A 78 2.04 -10.49 -12.11
N SER A 79 1.01 -9.75 -12.52
CA SER A 79 0.78 -8.35 -12.14
C SER A 79 -0.57 -8.19 -11.45
N GLU A 80 -0.69 -7.19 -10.58
CA GLU A 80 -1.90 -6.89 -9.82
C GLU A 80 -2.49 -8.11 -9.10
N VAL A 81 -1.63 -8.82 -8.33
CA VAL A 81 -1.95 -10.12 -7.73
C VAL A 81 -2.67 -9.93 -6.40
N ASN A 82 -3.92 -10.37 -6.35
CA ASN A 82 -4.66 -10.39 -5.10
C ASN A 82 -4.10 -11.46 -4.15
N ILE A 83 -4.05 -11.14 -2.85
CA ILE A 83 -3.81 -12.19 -1.85
C ILE A 83 -4.95 -13.20 -1.87
N PRO A 84 -4.69 -14.47 -1.44
CA PRO A 84 -5.76 -15.44 -1.25
C PRO A 84 -6.86 -14.87 -0.37
N SER A 85 -8.12 -15.22 -0.66
CA SER A 85 -9.27 -14.72 0.10
C SER A 85 -9.13 -14.98 1.59
N GLN A 86 -9.27 -13.93 2.39
CA GLN A 86 -9.21 -13.94 3.85
C GLN A 86 -10.44 -13.25 4.42
N GLU A 87 -10.87 -13.64 5.63
CA GLU A 87 -12.09 -13.08 6.24
C GLU A 87 -11.95 -11.60 6.60
N ILE A 88 -10.78 -11.18 7.09
CA ILE A 88 -10.59 -9.86 7.68
C ILE A 88 -9.72 -8.91 6.86
N ILE A 89 -8.94 -9.41 5.89
CA ILE A 89 -7.95 -8.62 5.16
C ILE A 89 -7.97 -8.91 3.67
N SER A 90 -7.77 -7.89 2.87
CA SER A 90 -7.57 -8.00 1.43
C SER A 90 -6.37 -7.16 0.99
N GLY A 91 -5.83 -7.45 -0.17
CA GLY A 91 -4.73 -6.70 -0.75
C GLY A 91 -4.38 -7.18 -2.13
N ARG A 92 -3.72 -6.31 -2.88
CA ARG A 92 -3.25 -6.56 -4.23
C ARG A 92 -1.83 -6.01 -4.35
N SER A 93 -0.86 -6.89 -4.61
CA SER A 93 0.51 -6.47 -4.90
C SER A 93 0.64 -6.00 -6.34
N ASP A 94 1.62 -5.15 -6.61
CA ASP A 94 1.83 -4.62 -7.96
C ASP A 94 2.28 -5.72 -8.92
N ALA A 95 3.25 -6.56 -8.49
CA ALA A 95 3.69 -7.70 -9.29
C ALA A 95 4.40 -8.77 -8.45
N ILE A 96 4.51 -9.96 -9.06
CA ILE A 96 5.49 -11.00 -8.71
C ILE A 96 6.46 -11.09 -9.86
N VAL A 97 7.76 -10.95 -9.59
CA VAL A 97 8.82 -10.97 -10.59
C VAL A 97 9.84 -12.06 -10.28
N SER A 98 10.58 -12.50 -11.30
CA SER A 98 11.64 -13.53 -11.18
C SER A 98 12.91 -13.09 -11.91
N ASP A 99 14.06 -13.31 -11.28
CA ASP A 99 15.39 -13.20 -11.89
C ASP A 99 15.86 -14.53 -12.52
N GLY A 100 14.96 -15.49 -12.68
CA GLY A 100 15.23 -16.84 -13.16
C GLY A 100 15.72 -17.83 -12.07
N LYS A 101 16.04 -17.34 -10.86
CA LYS A 101 16.46 -18.16 -9.71
C LYS A 101 15.52 -17.99 -8.52
N ASN A 102 15.11 -16.76 -8.28
CA ASN A 102 14.27 -16.38 -7.14
C ASN A 102 12.99 -15.73 -7.63
N LEU A 103 11.96 -15.79 -6.77
CA LEU A 103 10.75 -14.98 -6.89
C LEU A 103 10.81 -13.82 -5.89
N TYR A 104 10.29 -12.67 -6.31
CA TYR A 104 10.15 -11.48 -5.48
C TYR A 104 8.76 -10.90 -5.60
N VAL A 105 8.20 -10.46 -4.49
CA VAL A 105 7.03 -9.58 -4.53
C VAL A 105 7.51 -8.18 -4.76
N LEU A 106 7.05 -7.53 -5.81
CA LEU A 106 7.35 -6.14 -6.13
C LEU A 106 6.21 -5.24 -5.61
N ASP A 107 6.59 -4.19 -4.90
CA ASP A 107 5.69 -3.15 -4.44
C ASP A 107 6.30 -1.78 -4.79
N ILE A 108 5.61 -1.02 -5.63
CA ILE A 108 6.06 0.25 -6.20
C ILE A 108 5.49 1.40 -5.38
N LYS A 109 6.33 2.31 -4.95
CA LYS A 109 5.95 3.47 -4.14
C LYS A 109 6.40 4.76 -4.79
N SER A 110 5.49 5.67 -5.04
CA SER A 110 5.82 6.99 -5.57
C SER A 110 5.76 8.05 -4.47
N MET A 111 6.75 8.95 -4.44
CA MET A 111 6.82 10.02 -3.45
C MET A 111 7.43 11.30 -4.05
N ASN A 112 7.20 12.43 -3.36
CA ASN A 112 7.80 13.70 -3.78
C ASN A 112 9.31 13.76 -3.51
N SER A 113 10.03 14.66 -4.20
CA SER A 113 11.49 14.80 -4.09
C SER A 113 11.97 15.02 -2.67
N MET A 114 11.29 15.86 -1.88
CA MET A 114 11.73 16.20 -0.51
C MET A 114 11.82 14.97 0.41
N ILE A 115 10.92 14.01 0.22
CA ILE A 115 10.91 12.75 0.98
C ILE A 115 11.88 11.76 0.33
N PHE A 116 11.87 11.66 -0.99
CA PHE A 116 12.68 10.73 -1.76
C PHE A 116 14.18 10.96 -1.54
N ASP A 117 14.63 12.22 -1.57
CA ASP A 117 16.06 12.56 -1.46
C ASP A 117 16.62 12.16 -0.08
N LYS A 118 15.79 12.22 0.97
CA LYS A 118 16.14 11.83 2.35
C LYS A 118 15.93 10.33 2.63
N LEU A 119 15.44 9.56 1.67
CA LEU A 119 15.14 8.14 1.87
C LEU A 119 16.43 7.31 1.79
N GLU A 120 17.00 6.93 2.93
CA GLU A 120 18.18 6.07 3.04
C GLU A 120 17.82 4.60 3.30
N ALA A 121 16.62 4.36 3.83
CA ALA A 121 16.05 3.03 4.08
C ALA A 121 14.57 3.01 3.71
N PRO A 122 13.98 1.83 3.46
CA PRO A 122 12.56 1.73 3.19
C PRO A 122 11.74 2.17 4.42
N LYS A 123 10.59 2.77 4.17
CA LYS A 123 9.67 3.17 5.25
C LYS A 123 9.08 1.94 5.93
N GLU A 124 8.99 1.98 7.26
CA GLU A 124 8.45 0.89 8.08
C GLU A 124 7.04 0.47 7.65
N GLU A 125 6.18 1.43 7.34
CA GLU A 125 4.82 1.18 6.84
C GLU A 125 4.77 0.39 5.53
N ASN A 126 5.77 0.57 4.65
CA ASN A 126 5.87 -0.16 3.40
C ASN A 126 6.49 -1.54 3.60
N ILE A 127 7.43 -1.66 4.55
CA ILE A 127 7.94 -2.96 4.99
C ILE A 127 6.79 -3.80 5.56
N ASP A 128 5.98 -3.24 6.46
CA ASP A 128 4.82 -3.93 7.06
C ASP A 128 3.85 -4.45 5.98
N GLN A 129 3.53 -3.61 5.02
CA GLN A 129 2.70 -3.99 3.88
C GLN A 129 3.33 -5.14 3.09
N LEU A 130 4.61 -5.03 2.74
CA LEU A 130 5.33 -6.04 1.97
C LEU A 130 5.45 -7.36 2.74
N GLN A 131 5.68 -7.33 4.07
CA GLN A 131 5.73 -8.54 4.91
C GLN A 131 4.44 -9.35 4.84
N LEU A 132 3.28 -8.70 4.80
CA LEU A 132 2.01 -9.41 4.64
C LEU A 132 1.85 -10.01 3.25
N TYR A 133 2.27 -9.33 2.18
CA TYR A 133 2.31 -9.94 0.85
C TYR A 133 3.22 -11.16 0.81
N LEU A 134 4.44 -11.06 1.34
CA LEU A 134 5.39 -12.17 1.41
C LEU A 134 4.80 -13.36 2.20
N HIS A 135 4.10 -13.07 3.30
CA HIS A 135 3.43 -14.08 4.11
C HIS A 135 2.36 -14.84 3.32
N TYR A 136 1.47 -14.13 2.63
CA TYR A 136 0.35 -14.75 1.92
C TYR A 136 0.78 -15.46 0.64
N PHE A 137 1.73 -14.92 -0.11
CA PHE A 137 2.24 -15.56 -1.33
C PHE A 137 3.28 -16.64 -1.07
N LYS A 138 3.77 -16.78 0.17
CA LYS A 138 4.86 -17.71 0.54
C LYS A 138 6.13 -17.48 -0.26
N ILE A 139 6.42 -16.22 -0.56
CA ILE A 139 7.64 -15.78 -1.25
C ILE A 139 8.59 -15.19 -0.21
N PRO A 140 9.87 -15.66 -0.16
CA PRO A 140 10.79 -15.28 0.92
C PRO A 140 11.40 -13.88 0.75
N LYS A 141 11.27 -13.26 -0.42
CA LYS A 141 11.92 -11.98 -0.73
C LYS A 141 10.98 -11.01 -1.42
N GLY A 142 11.15 -9.74 -1.12
CA GLY A 142 10.41 -8.65 -1.76
C GLY A 142 11.30 -7.50 -2.18
N ILE A 143 10.78 -6.67 -3.05
CA ILE A 143 11.41 -5.46 -3.55
C ILE A 143 10.46 -4.28 -3.31
N LEU A 144 10.95 -3.28 -2.58
CA LEU A 144 10.32 -1.96 -2.49
C LEU A 144 11.02 -1.04 -3.50
N LEU A 145 10.30 -0.68 -4.55
CA LEU A 145 10.81 0.22 -5.58
C LEU A 145 10.20 1.61 -5.40
N TYR A 146 11.00 2.56 -4.96
CA TYR A 146 10.56 3.94 -4.79
C TYR A 146 10.85 4.77 -6.03
N VAL A 147 9.85 5.55 -6.42
CA VAL A 147 9.91 6.44 -7.59
C VAL A 147 9.74 7.89 -7.14
N ASN A 148 10.69 8.74 -7.48
CA ASN A 148 10.54 10.18 -7.30
C ASN A 148 9.51 10.72 -8.31
N LYS A 149 8.38 11.25 -7.82
CA LYS A 149 7.31 11.79 -8.69
C LYS A 149 7.71 12.96 -9.57
N ASN A 150 8.78 13.68 -9.19
CA ASN A 150 9.21 14.89 -9.88
C ASN A 150 10.31 14.63 -10.91
N THR A 151 11.22 13.69 -10.63
CA THR A 151 12.40 13.42 -11.45
C THR A 151 12.39 12.04 -12.10
N LEU A 152 11.49 11.15 -11.67
CA LEU A 152 11.39 9.74 -12.07
C LEU A 152 12.65 8.91 -11.74
N THR A 153 13.53 9.40 -10.86
CA THR A 153 14.64 8.62 -10.33
C THR A 153 14.13 7.50 -9.43
N LEU A 154 14.90 6.42 -9.33
CA LEU A 154 14.52 5.19 -8.62
C LEU A 154 15.44 4.92 -7.44
N LYS A 155 14.88 4.36 -6.36
CA LYS A 155 15.60 3.70 -5.27
C LYS A 155 14.99 2.34 -5.02
N GLU A 156 15.82 1.32 -4.92
CA GLU A 156 15.40 -0.07 -4.73
C GLU A 156 15.90 -0.58 -3.38
N PHE A 157 15.03 -1.31 -2.67
CA PHE A 157 15.38 -1.96 -1.41
C PHE A 157 14.86 -3.39 -1.42
N PHE A 158 15.75 -4.33 -1.10
CA PHE A 158 15.40 -5.73 -0.89
C PHE A 158 14.95 -5.95 0.55
N VAL A 159 13.91 -6.74 0.73
CA VAL A 159 13.33 -7.07 2.04
C VAL A 159 13.16 -8.58 2.13
N ASP A 160 13.77 -9.18 3.13
CA ASP A 160 13.56 -10.59 3.43
C ASP A 160 12.28 -10.78 4.27
N TYR A 161 11.61 -11.90 4.08
CA TYR A 161 10.44 -12.27 4.86
C TYR A 161 10.79 -12.50 6.34
N SER A 162 10.03 -11.87 7.22
CA SER A 162 10.07 -12.08 8.66
C SER A 162 8.73 -12.64 9.14
N GLN A 163 8.72 -13.91 9.52
CA GLN A 163 7.52 -14.57 10.03
C GLN A 163 6.98 -13.87 11.29
N ASP A 164 7.87 -13.54 12.22
CA ASP A 164 7.49 -12.91 13.48
C ASP A 164 6.82 -11.55 13.25
N ARG A 165 7.38 -10.75 12.32
CA ARG A 165 6.80 -9.45 11.96
C ARG A 165 5.42 -9.62 11.32
N ALA A 166 5.29 -10.52 10.36
CA ALA A 166 4.02 -10.78 9.69
C ALA A 166 2.94 -11.26 10.65
N LEU A 167 3.26 -12.21 11.54
CA LEU A 167 2.31 -12.72 12.54
C LEU A 167 1.93 -11.67 13.56
N SER A 168 2.86 -10.82 14.00
CA SER A 168 2.59 -9.69 14.89
C SER A 168 1.61 -8.69 14.26
N LEU A 169 1.80 -8.36 12.99
CA LEU A 169 0.90 -7.47 12.24
C LEU A 169 -0.53 -8.06 12.14
N LEU A 170 -0.64 -9.34 11.81
CA LEU A 170 -1.92 -10.04 11.73
C LEU A 170 -2.62 -10.10 13.10
N ALA A 171 -1.89 -10.39 14.17
CA ALA A 171 -2.42 -10.40 15.53
C ALA A 171 -2.95 -9.01 15.93
N SER A 172 -2.22 -7.93 15.61
CA SER A 172 -2.66 -6.56 15.87
C SER A 172 -3.93 -6.18 15.10
N LEU A 173 -4.05 -6.60 13.84
CA LEU A 173 -5.27 -6.39 13.05
C LEU A 173 -6.44 -7.19 13.63
N GLN A 174 -6.23 -8.43 14.05
CA GLN A 174 -7.25 -9.25 14.69
C GLN A 174 -7.74 -8.64 16.01
N GLU A 175 -6.83 -8.16 16.86
CA GLU A 175 -7.18 -7.45 18.09
C GLU A 175 -8.00 -6.18 17.79
N THR A 176 -7.57 -5.42 16.77
CA THR A 176 -8.30 -4.23 16.33
C THR A 176 -9.71 -4.59 15.85
N LYS A 177 -9.86 -5.69 15.09
CA LYS A 177 -11.17 -6.19 14.65
C LYS A 177 -12.07 -6.52 15.83
N ASN A 178 -11.56 -7.24 16.84
CA ASN A 178 -12.30 -7.57 18.03
C ASN A 178 -12.82 -6.32 18.78
N LYS A 179 -11.99 -5.27 18.85
CA LYS A 179 -12.40 -3.98 19.45
C LYS A 179 -13.47 -3.27 18.61
N ILE A 180 -13.36 -3.33 17.27
CA ILE A 180 -14.38 -2.77 16.36
C ILE A 180 -15.72 -3.48 16.55
N ASP A 181 -15.72 -4.81 16.59
CA ASP A 181 -16.92 -5.63 16.72
C ASP A 181 -17.60 -5.44 18.09
N SER A 182 -16.82 -5.35 19.16
CA SER A 182 -17.31 -5.08 20.51
C SER A 182 -17.67 -3.61 20.78
N GLY A 183 -17.36 -2.69 19.84
CA GLY A 183 -17.59 -1.26 20.02
C GLY A 183 -16.64 -0.57 21.01
N VAL A 184 -15.57 -1.25 21.44
CA VAL A 184 -14.57 -0.73 22.38
C VAL A 184 -13.54 0.12 21.64
N VAL A 185 -13.51 1.41 21.92
CA VAL A 185 -12.57 2.34 21.29
C VAL A 185 -11.14 2.03 21.76
N PRO A 186 -10.19 1.73 20.86
CA PRO A 186 -8.79 1.53 21.22
C PRO A 186 -8.16 2.77 21.88
N GLU A 187 -7.21 2.57 22.77
CA GLU A 187 -6.49 3.65 23.44
C GLU A 187 -5.77 4.56 22.44
N ARG A 188 -5.59 5.81 22.85
CA ARG A 188 -4.80 6.78 22.07
C ARG A 188 -3.32 6.46 22.26
N ILE A 189 -2.57 6.33 21.18
CA ILE A 189 -1.12 6.22 21.24
C ILE A 189 -0.58 7.57 21.75
N SER A 190 0.20 7.55 22.85
CA SER A 190 0.87 8.74 23.37
C SER A 190 1.88 9.24 22.33
N GLY A 191 1.73 10.48 21.89
CA GLY A 191 2.68 11.11 20.96
C GLY A 191 2.13 11.44 19.55
N TYR A 192 0.82 11.26 19.32
CA TYR A 192 0.11 11.74 18.13
C TYR A 192 -0.92 12.80 18.48
#